data_808dbbd211c9ea05d4be32ff7a15c267
#
_entry.id   808dbbd211c9ea05d4be32ff7a15c267
#
_cell.length_a   1.000
_cell.length_b   1.000
_cell.length_c   1.000
_cell.angle_alpha   90.00
_cell.angle_beta   90.00
_cell.angle_gamma   90.00
#
_symmetry.space_group_name_H-M   'P 1'
#
loop_
_entity.id
_entity.type
_entity.pdbx_description
1 polymer ?
#
loop_
_entity_poly.entity_id
_entity_poly.type
_entity_poly.pdbx_seq_one_letter_code
_entity_poly.pdbx_strand_id
1 'polypeptide(L)'
;QDKKYHKSYLAIAQGHIKEEIRIDKGLDREGLVIGVRMKVCDDGKESVTIIKPLKYNKEKDLTLIEAIPLTGRQHQIRVHLYSIGHRILGDPIYGVDDENAENYLNKTLSEEDRFEVTKSNRLWLHANYLEFTYKDITYKIFSKNKDLYNEFIRDRSKICVKLVK
;
A
#
# COMPACT_ATOMS: atom_id res chain seq x y z
N GLN A 1 6.47 20.73 -20.45
CA GLN A 1 5.72 21.24 -19.27
C GLN A 1 5.64 20.12 -18.27
N ASP A 2 6.36 20.25 -17.16
CA ASP A 2 6.27 19.33 -16.04
C ASP A 2 4.85 19.35 -15.49
N LYS A 3 4.13 18.27 -15.70
CA LYS A 3 2.80 18.10 -15.11
C LYS A 3 2.97 17.99 -13.59
N LYS A 4 2.90 19.13 -12.92
CA LYS A 4 2.90 19.19 -11.45
C LYS A 4 1.54 18.69 -10.97
N TYR A 5 1.48 17.47 -10.49
CA TYR A 5 0.33 16.96 -9.74
C TYR A 5 0.79 16.48 -8.37
N HIS A 6 -0.01 16.78 -7.38
CA HIS A 6 0.17 16.27 -6.03
C HIS A 6 -0.85 15.16 -5.78
N LYS A 7 -0.40 14.09 -5.16
CA LYS A 7 -1.26 12.95 -4.83
C LYS A 7 -0.88 12.40 -3.48
N SER A 8 -1.88 11.98 -2.73
CA SER A 8 -1.67 11.22 -1.50
C SER A 8 -2.54 9.98 -1.46
N TYR A 9 -2.08 9.00 -0.72
CA TYR A 9 -2.72 7.72 -0.50
C TYR A 9 -2.85 7.47 0.99
N LEU A 10 -3.95 6.85 1.40
CA LEU A 10 -4.05 6.25 2.71
C LEU A 10 -3.70 4.76 2.61
N ALA A 11 -2.97 4.24 3.59
CA ALA A 11 -2.66 2.82 3.66
C ALA A 11 -2.63 2.33 5.11
N ILE A 12 -2.82 1.02 5.29
CA ILE A 12 -2.59 0.34 6.55
C ILE A 12 -1.29 -0.44 6.40
N ALA A 13 -0.26 -0.06 7.14
CA ALA A 13 1.06 -0.69 7.16
C ALA A 13 1.20 -1.57 8.41
N GLN A 14 1.90 -2.69 8.29
CA GLN A 14 2.26 -3.56 9.42
C GLN A 14 3.37 -2.91 10.25
N GLY A 15 3.30 -3.10 11.56
CA GLY A 15 4.26 -2.56 12.50
C GLY A 15 4.01 -1.11 12.91
N HIS A 16 4.84 -0.61 13.83
CA HIS A 16 4.73 0.73 14.42
C HIS A 16 5.64 1.73 13.70
N ILE A 17 5.07 2.55 12.82
CA ILE A 17 5.75 3.71 12.24
C ILE A 17 5.53 4.89 13.19
N LYS A 18 6.60 5.35 13.84
CA LYS A 18 6.55 6.34 14.93
C LYS A 18 6.60 7.78 14.44
N GLU A 19 7.31 8.03 13.34
CA GLU A 19 7.60 9.36 12.83
C GLU A 19 7.51 9.41 11.30
N GLU A 20 7.54 10.60 10.72
CA GLU A 20 7.60 10.78 9.28
C GLU A 20 8.88 10.18 8.71
N ILE A 21 8.75 9.41 7.64
CA ILE A 21 9.87 8.77 6.95
C ILE A 21 9.90 9.26 5.49
N ARG A 22 11.05 9.77 5.05
CA ARG A 22 11.35 9.98 3.64
C ARG A 22 12.10 8.75 3.11
N ILE A 23 11.49 8.03 2.19
CA ILE A 23 12.12 6.89 1.49
C ILE A 23 12.59 7.41 0.13
N ASP A 24 13.90 7.50 -0.03
CA ASP A 24 14.58 7.94 -1.25
C ASP A 24 15.44 6.79 -1.75
N LYS A 25 14.81 5.88 -2.52
CA LYS A 25 15.44 4.65 -3.00
C LYS A 25 15.01 4.37 -4.43
N GLY A 26 15.97 4.20 -5.33
CA GLY A 26 15.72 3.86 -6.72
C GLY A 26 14.94 2.54 -6.86
N LEU A 27 14.10 2.46 -7.89
CA LEU A 27 13.29 1.29 -8.16
C LEU A 27 13.56 0.73 -9.55
N ASP A 28 13.66 -0.59 -9.62
CA ASP A 28 13.72 -1.33 -10.87
C ASP A 28 12.88 -2.61 -10.79
N ARG A 29 12.69 -3.28 -11.92
CA ARG A 29 12.02 -4.58 -11.95
C ARG A 29 12.89 -5.63 -11.27
N GLU A 30 12.27 -6.50 -10.49
CA GLU A 30 12.96 -7.64 -9.88
C GLU A 30 13.37 -8.67 -10.94
N GLY A 31 12.55 -8.89 -11.93
CA GLY A 31 12.91 -9.40 -13.24
C GLY A 31 12.88 -10.91 -13.46
N LEU A 32 12.75 -11.78 -12.44
CA LEU A 32 12.97 -13.21 -12.66
C LEU A 32 11.71 -14.08 -12.56
N VAL A 33 11.05 -14.14 -11.43
CA VAL A 33 9.91 -15.06 -11.22
C VAL A 33 8.58 -14.30 -11.33
N ILE A 34 8.44 -13.21 -10.60
CA ILE A 34 7.22 -12.40 -10.59
C ILE A 34 7.42 -11.16 -11.45
N GLY A 35 7.08 -11.23 -12.74
CA GLY A 35 7.37 -10.20 -13.75
C GLY A 35 6.85 -8.78 -13.43
N VAL A 36 5.87 -8.64 -12.53
CA VAL A 36 5.34 -7.34 -12.10
C VAL A 36 5.98 -6.82 -10.81
N ARG A 37 6.80 -7.64 -10.13
CA ARG A 37 7.45 -7.26 -8.88
C ARG A 37 8.56 -6.24 -9.13
N MET A 38 8.59 -5.22 -8.29
CA MET A 38 9.63 -4.21 -8.28
C MET A 38 10.53 -4.43 -7.06
N LYS A 39 11.79 -4.00 -7.15
CA LYS A 39 12.76 -4.02 -6.05
C LYS A 39 13.39 -2.65 -5.87
N VAL A 40 13.91 -2.40 -4.67
CA VAL A 40 14.84 -1.30 -4.43
C VAL A 40 16.19 -1.66 -5.06
N CYS A 41 16.76 -0.71 -5.79
CA CYS A 41 18.03 -0.87 -6.48
C CYS A 41 18.76 0.48 -6.53
N ASP A 42 20.07 0.51 -6.24
CA ASP A 42 20.87 1.75 -6.25
C ASP A 42 20.93 2.37 -7.64
N ASP A 43 21.01 1.55 -8.69
CA ASP A 43 20.97 1.98 -10.09
C ASP A 43 19.54 2.09 -10.65
N GLY A 44 18.52 1.95 -9.79
CA GLY A 44 17.12 2.01 -10.17
C GLY A 44 16.66 3.43 -10.51
N LYS A 45 15.49 3.52 -11.13
CA LYS A 45 14.87 4.82 -11.44
C LYS A 45 14.57 5.56 -10.15
N GLU A 46 15.02 6.82 -10.06
CA GLU A 46 14.75 7.71 -8.94
C GLU A 46 13.30 7.60 -8.48
N SER A 47 13.14 7.37 -7.19
CA SER A 47 11.83 7.16 -6.58
C SER A 47 11.81 7.66 -5.15
N VAL A 48 10.89 8.57 -4.84
CA VAL A 48 10.79 9.21 -3.53
C VAL A 48 9.36 9.12 -3.02
N THR A 49 9.21 8.63 -1.79
CA THR A 49 7.92 8.59 -1.08
C THR A 49 8.08 9.14 0.33
N ILE A 50 7.15 10.01 0.74
CA ILE A 50 7.05 10.47 2.13
C ILE A 50 5.93 9.66 2.80
N ILE A 51 6.21 9.12 3.97
CA ILE A 51 5.27 8.35 4.80
C ILE A 51 5.00 9.14 6.07
N LYS A 52 3.74 9.48 6.31
CA LYS A 52 3.28 10.16 7.53
C LYS A 52 2.41 9.23 8.35
N PRO A 53 2.81 8.83 9.56
CA PRO A 53 1.95 8.06 10.44
C PRO A 53 0.79 8.93 10.93
N LEU A 54 -0.42 8.39 10.85
CA LEU A 54 -1.64 9.07 11.31
C LEU A 54 -2.14 8.49 12.63
N LYS A 55 -2.12 7.17 12.75
CA LYS A 55 -2.60 6.47 13.95
C LYS A 55 -1.99 5.07 14.04
N TYR A 56 -1.56 4.69 15.23
CA TYR A 56 -1.09 3.34 15.53
C TYR A 56 -2.14 2.55 16.32
N ASN A 57 -2.40 1.33 15.92
CA ASN A 57 -3.20 0.35 16.66
C ASN A 57 -2.25 -0.70 17.26
N LYS A 58 -2.03 -0.61 18.58
CA LYS A 58 -1.10 -1.48 19.30
C LYS A 58 -1.54 -2.95 19.33
N GLU A 59 -2.84 -3.19 19.41
CA GLU A 59 -3.39 -4.57 19.52
C GLU A 59 -3.17 -5.36 18.23
N LYS A 60 -3.25 -4.68 17.09
CA LYS A 60 -3.09 -5.29 15.77
C LYS A 60 -1.68 -5.15 15.20
N ASP A 61 -0.84 -4.37 15.86
CA ASP A 61 0.47 -3.92 15.35
C ASP A 61 0.38 -3.35 13.94
N LEU A 62 -0.53 -2.39 13.74
CA LEU A 62 -0.81 -1.75 12.46
C LEU A 62 -0.73 -0.23 12.58
N THR A 63 -0.15 0.43 11.59
CA THR A 63 -0.15 1.89 11.48
C THR A 63 -0.99 2.33 10.28
N LEU A 64 -1.98 3.20 10.51
CA LEU A 64 -2.62 3.96 9.46
C LEU A 64 -1.68 5.10 9.05
N ILE A 65 -1.39 5.20 7.77
CA ILE A 65 -0.44 6.16 7.21
C ILE A 65 -1.05 6.96 6.06
N GLU A 66 -0.53 8.16 5.85
CA GLU A 66 -0.59 8.86 4.57
C GLU A 66 0.73 8.66 3.83
N ALA A 67 0.67 8.21 2.59
CA ALA A 67 1.81 8.05 1.71
C ALA A 67 1.74 9.07 0.57
N ILE A 68 2.79 9.89 0.42
CA ILE A 68 2.89 10.95 -0.59
C ILE A 68 4.04 10.60 -1.55
N PRO A 69 3.75 9.96 -2.69
CA PRO A 69 4.78 9.67 -3.68
C PRO A 69 5.10 10.93 -4.48
N LEU A 70 6.35 11.39 -4.40
CA LEU A 70 6.86 12.54 -5.18
C LEU A 70 7.19 12.15 -6.62
N THR A 71 7.39 10.87 -6.88
CA THR A 71 7.56 10.24 -8.20
C THR A 71 6.42 9.26 -8.45
N GLY A 72 6.36 8.62 -9.62
CA GLY A 72 5.23 7.77 -9.98
C GLY A 72 5.67 6.44 -10.62
N ARG A 73 6.44 5.61 -9.92
CA ARG A 73 6.87 4.30 -10.41
C ARG A 73 5.85 3.22 -10.09
N GLN A 74 5.88 2.15 -10.87
CA GLN A 74 5.03 0.99 -10.63
C GLN A 74 5.25 0.47 -9.21
N HIS A 75 4.17 0.17 -8.49
CA HIS A 75 4.17 -0.35 -7.11
C HIS A 75 4.99 0.48 -6.08
N GLN A 76 5.36 1.71 -6.38
CA GLN A 76 6.31 2.51 -5.61
C GLN A 76 6.03 2.51 -4.10
N ILE A 77 4.82 2.86 -3.67
CA ILE A 77 4.46 2.92 -2.25
C ILE A 77 4.59 1.54 -1.60
N ARG A 78 4.17 0.49 -2.31
CA ARG A 78 4.17 -0.89 -1.82
C ARG A 78 5.59 -1.40 -1.58
N VAL A 79 6.47 -1.28 -2.58
CA VAL A 79 7.86 -1.75 -2.49
C VAL A 79 8.68 -0.89 -1.52
N HIS A 80 8.45 0.43 -1.47
CA HIS A 80 9.12 1.30 -0.51
C HIS A 80 8.77 0.91 0.93
N LEU A 81 7.49 0.74 1.27
CA LEU A 81 7.09 0.30 2.61
C LEU A 81 7.63 -1.09 2.94
N TYR A 82 7.59 -2.02 1.98
CA TYR A 82 8.17 -3.35 2.16
C TYR A 82 9.68 -3.28 2.43
N SER A 83 10.42 -2.43 1.71
CA SER A 83 11.87 -2.29 1.83
C SER A 83 12.35 -1.75 3.19
N ILE A 84 11.45 -1.17 3.98
CA ILE A 84 11.73 -0.67 5.33
C ILE A 84 11.04 -1.51 6.42
N GLY A 85 10.54 -2.71 6.07
CA GLY A 85 9.93 -3.65 7.01
C GLY A 85 8.47 -3.37 7.37
N HIS A 86 7.81 -2.43 6.68
CA HIS A 86 6.42 -2.02 6.94
C HIS A 86 5.49 -2.37 5.77
N ARG A 87 5.35 -3.65 5.45
CA ARG A 87 4.46 -4.16 4.40
C ARG A 87 3.04 -3.61 4.54
N ILE A 88 2.38 -3.30 3.41
CA ILE A 88 0.95 -2.94 3.43
C ILE A 88 0.10 -4.18 3.74
N LEU A 89 -0.88 -4.03 4.62
CA LEU A 89 -1.82 -5.09 4.96
C LEU A 89 -2.59 -5.54 3.71
N GLY A 90 -2.65 -6.85 3.51
CA GLY A 90 -3.34 -7.45 2.36
C GLY A 90 -2.56 -7.36 1.05
N ASP A 91 -1.26 -7.04 1.08
CA ASP A 91 -0.45 -7.02 -0.14
C ASP A 91 -0.17 -8.46 -0.62
N PRO A 92 -0.63 -8.83 -1.83
CA PRO A 92 -0.50 -10.21 -2.32
C PRO A 92 0.80 -10.47 -3.09
N ILE A 93 1.69 -9.48 -3.20
CA ILE A 93 2.93 -9.58 -3.98
C ILE A 93 4.16 -9.32 -3.10
N TYR A 94 4.11 -8.32 -2.24
CA TYR A 94 5.24 -7.96 -1.37
C TYR A 94 5.08 -8.59 0.01
N GLY A 95 6.12 -9.34 0.45
CA GLY A 95 6.13 -10.03 1.73
C GLY A 95 5.33 -11.35 1.77
N VAL A 96 5.08 -11.92 0.61
CA VAL A 96 4.63 -13.30 0.40
C VAL A 96 5.69 -14.05 -0.42
N ASP A 97 5.71 -15.37 -0.36
CA ASP A 97 6.56 -16.19 -1.21
C ASP A 97 6.14 -16.11 -2.69
N ASP A 98 6.99 -16.62 -3.58
CA ASP A 98 6.77 -16.52 -5.02
C ASP A 98 5.58 -17.36 -5.47
N GLU A 99 5.35 -18.53 -4.87
CA GLU A 99 4.23 -19.40 -5.19
C GLU A 99 2.88 -18.71 -4.91
N ASN A 100 2.72 -18.13 -3.72
CA ASN A 100 1.52 -17.38 -3.36
C ASN A 100 1.31 -16.13 -4.21
N ALA A 101 2.40 -15.42 -4.56
CA ALA A 101 2.33 -14.26 -5.44
C ALA A 101 1.91 -14.68 -6.87
N GLU A 102 2.43 -15.78 -7.39
CA GLU A 102 2.08 -16.32 -8.70
C GLU A 102 0.64 -16.83 -8.72
N ASN A 103 0.21 -17.58 -7.71
CA ASN A 103 -1.16 -18.04 -7.56
C ASN A 103 -2.16 -16.87 -7.50
N TYR A 104 -1.81 -15.79 -6.82
CA TYR A 104 -2.62 -14.57 -6.82
C TYR A 104 -2.73 -13.96 -8.24
N LEU A 105 -1.63 -13.83 -8.97
CA LEU A 105 -1.61 -13.26 -10.32
C LEU A 105 -2.38 -14.12 -11.32
N ASN A 106 -2.30 -15.43 -11.18
CA ASN A 106 -3.01 -16.42 -12.01
C ASN A 106 -4.48 -16.59 -11.60
N LYS A 107 -4.92 -15.92 -10.52
CA LYS A 107 -6.28 -16.03 -9.95
C LYS A 107 -6.63 -17.46 -9.47
N THR A 108 -5.62 -18.20 -9.04
CA THR A 108 -5.78 -19.55 -8.47
C THR A 108 -5.74 -19.56 -6.94
N LEU A 109 -5.31 -18.45 -6.32
CA LEU A 109 -5.31 -18.29 -4.86
C LEU A 109 -6.74 -18.07 -4.37
N SER A 110 -7.22 -18.95 -3.48
CA SER A 110 -8.53 -18.79 -2.84
C SER A 110 -8.59 -17.56 -1.93
N GLU A 111 -9.79 -17.11 -1.55
CA GLU A 111 -9.94 -16.00 -0.60
C GLU A 111 -9.44 -16.38 0.79
N GLU A 112 -9.64 -17.63 1.22
CA GLU A 112 -9.16 -18.18 2.48
C GLU A 112 -7.63 -18.19 2.52
N ASP A 113 -6.97 -18.76 1.50
CA ASP A 113 -5.51 -18.80 1.41
C ASP A 113 -4.92 -17.40 1.33
N ARG A 114 -5.55 -16.52 0.56
CA ARG A 114 -5.15 -15.11 0.51
C ARG A 114 -5.21 -14.47 1.88
N PHE A 115 -6.28 -14.70 2.64
CA PHE A 115 -6.42 -14.16 3.99
C PHE A 115 -5.34 -14.71 4.93
N GLU A 116 -5.05 -16.00 4.86
CA GLU A 116 -4.00 -16.64 5.67
C GLU A 116 -2.63 -16.03 5.41
N VAL A 117 -2.29 -15.80 4.14
CA VAL A 117 -0.97 -15.30 3.72
C VAL A 117 -0.82 -13.79 3.94
N THR A 118 -1.88 -13.02 3.65
CA THR A 118 -1.78 -11.54 3.65
C THR A 118 -2.49 -10.88 4.83
N LYS A 119 -3.21 -11.67 5.63
CA LYS A 119 -4.06 -11.24 6.76
C LYS A 119 -5.20 -10.30 6.34
N SER A 120 -5.54 -10.29 5.05
CA SER A 120 -6.67 -9.52 4.51
C SER A 120 -7.02 -9.96 3.09
N ASN A 121 -8.29 -9.90 2.71
CA ASN A 121 -8.77 -10.22 1.36
C ASN A 121 -8.61 -9.05 0.38
N ARG A 122 -8.06 -7.92 0.80
CA ARG A 122 -7.79 -6.77 -0.07
C ARG A 122 -6.51 -6.06 0.31
N LEU A 123 -5.88 -5.43 -0.68
CA LEU A 123 -4.79 -4.50 -0.45
C LEU A 123 -5.34 -3.20 0.17
N TRP A 124 -4.87 -2.84 1.35
CA TRP A 124 -5.26 -1.63 2.06
C TRP A 124 -4.42 -0.42 1.64
N LEU A 125 -4.51 -0.08 0.37
CA LEU A 125 -3.92 1.12 -0.24
C LEU A 125 -5.01 1.84 -1.03
N HIS A 126 -5.26 3.11 -0.71
CA HIS A 126 -6.36 3.89 -1.23
C HIS A 126 -5.90 5.26 -1.71
N ALA A 127 -6.20 5.62 -2.96
CA ALA A 127 -5.96 6.97 -3.47
C ALA A 127 -6.90 7.96 -2.74
N ASN A 128 -6.30 8.86 -1.96
CA ASN A 128 -7.04 9.76 -1.07
C ASN A 128 -7.19 11.17 -1.64
N TYR A 129 -6.15 11.67 -2.27
CA TYR A 129 -6.10 13.03 -2.79
C TYR A 129 -5.36 13.10 -4.12
N LEU A 130 -5.88 13.94 -5.03
CA LEU A 130 -5.23 14.32 -6.27
C LEU A 130 -5.42 15.79 -6.53
N GLU A 131 -4.33 16.52 -6.79
CA GLU A 131 -4.33 17.90 -7.25
C GLU A 131 -3.55 18.02 -8.55
N PHE A 132 -4.10 18.71 -9.52
CA PHE A 132 -3.43 19.03 -10.79
C PHE A 132 -3.97 20.31 -11.39
N THR A 133 -3.17 20.97 -12.22
CA THR A 133 -3.58 22.16 -12.96
C THR A 133 -3.76 21.81 -14.44
N TYR A 134 -4.91 22.18 -14.98
CA TYR A 134 -5.23 22.04 -16.39
C TYR A 134 -5.88 23.33 -16.90
N LYS A 135 -5.35 23.92 -17.98
CA LYS A 135 -5.81 25.20 -18.55
C LYS A 135 -5.97 26.30 -17.49
N ASP A 136 -4.92 26.48 -16.67
CA ASP A 136 -4.84 27.47 -15.57
C ASP A 136 -5.87 27.30 -14.44
N ILE A 137 -6.63 26.20 -14.46
CA ILE A 137 -7.56 25.83 -13.40
C ILE A 137 -6.94 24.72 -12.56
N THR A 138 -6.87 24.93 -11.23
CA THR A 138 -6.40 23.91 -10.29
C THR A 138 -7.58 23.09 -9.80
N TYR A 139 -7.50 21.79 -10.05
CA TYR A 139 -8.47 20.79 -9.59
C TYR A 139 -7.95 20.09 -8.34
N LYS A 140 -8.79 20.02 -7.30
CA LYS A 140 -8.52 19.30 -6.05
C LYS A 140 -9.60 18.25 -5.84
N ILE A 141 -9.20 16.98 -5.89
CA ILE A 141 -10.10 15.84 -5.82
C ILE A 141 -9.80 15.07 -4.55
N PHE A 142 -10.79 14.88 -3.70
CA PHE A 142 -10.71 14.10 -2.48
C PHE A 142 -11.57 12.85 -2.59
N SER A 143 -11.04 11.72 -2.13
CA SER A 143 -11.86 10.54 -1.96
C SER A 143 -12.85 10.72 -0.80
N LYS A 144 -14.10 10.34 -1.04
CA LYS A 144 -15.13 10.31 0.00
C LYS A 144 -15.20 8.96 0.73
N ASN A 145 -14.37 8.00 0.32
CA ASN A 145 -14.36 6.66 0.91
C ASN A 145 -13.69 6.68 2.28
N LYS A 146 -14.45 6.32 3.32
CA LYS A 146 -13.98 6.21 4.71
C LYS A 146 -13.68 4.77 5.13
N ASP A 147 -13.82 3.79 4.22
CA ASP A 147 -13.71 2.37 4.55
C ASP A 147 -12.36 2.02 5.17
N LEU A 148 -11.28 2.61 4.68
CA LEU A 148 -9.94 2.35 5.19
C LEU A 148 -9.79 2.79 6.64
N TYR A 149 -10.31 3.96 6.99
CA TYR A 149 -10.31 4.45 8.36
C TYR A 149 -11.22 3.60 9.27
N ASN A 150 -12.42 3.29 8.79
CA ASN A 150 -13.38 2.46 9.51
C ASN A 150 -12.83 1.05 9.78
N GLU A 151 -12.18 0.43 8.79
CA GLU A 151 -11.57 -0.89 8.96
C GLU A 151 -10.39 -0.88 9.94
N PHE A 152 -9.60 0.20 9.94
CA PHE A 152 -8.50 0.36 10.89
C PHE A 152 -8.99 0.45 12.34
N ILE A 153 -10.13 1.13 12.57
CA ILE A 153 -10.73 1.28 13.89
C ILE A 153 -11.54 0.03 14.30
N ARG A 154 -12.06 -0.71 13.33
CA ARG A 154 -12.97 -1.83 13.56
C ARG A 154 -12.29 -2.91 14.39
N ASP A 155 -12.88 -3.21 15.54
CA ASP A 155 -12.49 -4.34 16.35
C ASP A 155 -12.93 -5.64 15.68
N ARG A 156 -11.98 -6.38 15.10
CA ARG A 156 -12.25 -7.67 14.44
C ARG A 156 -12.56 -8.79 15.41
N SER A 157 -12.31 -8.63 16.71
CA SER A 157 -12.67 -9.64 17.73
C SER A 157 -14.18 -9.87 17.83
N LYS A 158 -14.99 -8.97 17.24
CA LYS A 158 -16.46 -9.02 17.22
C LYS A 158 -17.07 -9.49 15.90
N ILE A 159 -16.27 -9.95 14.94
CA ILE A 159 -16.83 -10.59 13.75
C ILE A 159 -17.18 -12.03 14.12
N CYS A 160 -18.33 -12.17 14.76
CA CYS A 160 -19.02 -13.45 14.82
C CYS A 160 -19.41 -13.82 13.38
N VAL A 161 -18.78 -14.85 12.83
CA VAL A 161 -19.19 -15.45 11.55
C VAL A 161 -20.61 -15.96 11.77
N LYS A 162 -21.62 -15.19 11.35
CA LYS A 162 -22.95 -15.76 11.14
C LYS A 162 -22.86 -16.65 9.91
N LEU A 163 -22.54 -17.91 10.13
CA LEU A 163 -22.85 -18.97 9.17
C LEU A 163 -24.37 -18.94 8.98
N VAL A 164 -24.81 -18.37 7.87
CA VAL A 164 -26.19 -18.54 7.40
C VAL A 164 -26.26 -19.95 6.83
N LYS A 165 -27.06 -20.79 7.49
CA LYS A 165 -27.45 -22.11 7.01
C LYS A 165 -28.32 -21.98 5.77
#